data_85da8d40e957e2ec6bc335ccc6d02777
#
_entry.id   85da8d40e957e2ec6bc335ccc6d02777
#
_cell.length_a   1.000
_cell.length_b   1.000
_cell.length_c   1.000
_cell.angle_alpha   90.00
_cell.angle_beta   90.00
_cell.angle_gamma   90.00
#
_symmetry.space_group_name_H-M   'P 1'
#
loop_
_entity.id
_entity.type
_entity.pdbx_description
1 polymer ?
#
loop_
_entity_poly.entity_id
_entity_poly.type
_entity_poly.pdbx_seq_one_letter_code
_entity_poly.pdbx_strand_id
1 'polypeptide(L)'
;MWGGPQREYAAIKFFLYTLFGSVLMLIALLALYFACGKTFDMLLMMERAPFALDGVVWWGMSAIKVIWVLLFIGFAIKVPVFPFHTWLPLAHVEAPTAISVVLAGILLKLGVYGMLRINYTMLPDAVWWFAGAFAVLGMINVLWGAMCALAQKDLKKMVAYSSISHMG
;
A
#
# COMPACT_ATOMS: atom_id res chain seq x y z
N MET A 1 9.43 15.48 -19.97
CA MET A 1 9.29 16.69 -20.73
C MET A 1 7.86 17.23 -20.76
N TRP A 2 6.87 16.47 -20.38
CA TRP A 2 5.46 16.82 -20.29
C TRP A 2 5.08 16.83 -18.80
N GLY A 3 4.44 17.89 -18.32
CA GLY A 3 4.04 18.03 -16.91
C GLY A 3 4.13 19.49 -16.44
N GLY A 4 3.68 19.74 -15.21
CA GLY A 4 3.65 21.06 -14.58
C GLY A 4 5.02 21.56 -14.10
N PRO A 5 5.04 22.75 -13.44
CA PRO A 5 6.28 23.40 -13.01
C PRO A 5 7.11 22.58 -12.01
N GLN A 6 6.47 21.80 -11.13
CA GLN A 6 7.13 21.01 -10.07
C GLN A 6 7.26 19.51 -10.42
N ARG A 7 7.21 19.18 -11.72
CA ARG A 7 7.23 17.80 -12.22
C ARG A 7 8.41 16.95 -11.71
N GLU A 8 9.60 17.54 -11.61
CA GLU A 8 10.82 16.82 -11.17
C GLU A 8 10.69 16.41 -9.70
N TYR A 9 10.29 17.33 -8.83
CA TYR A 9 10.06 17.05 -7.43
C TYR A 9 8.96 15.99 -7.22
N ALA A 10 7.85 16.12 -7.94
CA ALA A 10 6.75 15.15 -7.88
C ALA A 10 7.20 13.77 -8.36
N ALA A 11 7.99 13.69 -9.42
CA ALA A 11 8.51 12.43 -9.95
C ALA A 11 9.49 11.75 -8.98
N ILE A 12 10.44 12.48 -8.41
CA ILE A 12 11.39 11.96 -7.42
C ILE A 12 10.65 11.47 -6.18
N LYS A 13 9.71 12.25 -5.66
CA LYS A 13 8.92 11.87 -4.49
C LYS A 13 8.11 10.60 -4.76
N PHE A 14 7.41 10.51 -5.87
CA PHE A 14 6.67 9.32 -6.29
C PHE A 14 7.60 8.11 -6.40
N PHE A 15 8.74 8.26 -7.06
CA PHE A 15 9.71 7.18 -7.25
C PHE A 15 10.24 6.66 -5.91
N LEU A 16 10.68 7.56 -5.01
CA LEU A 16 11.20 7.15 -3.70
C LEU A 16 10.16 6.43 -2.85
N TYR A 17 8.92 6.94 -2.80
CA TYR A 17 7.84 6.28 -2.07
C TYR A 17 7.54 4.88 -2.60
N THR A 18 7.39 4.76 -3.92
CA THR A 18 7.08 3.47 -4.55
C THR A 18 8.23 2.49 -4.48
N LEU A 19 9.47 2.96 -4.60
CA LEU A 19 10.67 2.14 -4.44
C LEU A 19 10.74 1.57 -3.00
N PHE A 20 10.60 2.43 -1.99
CA PHE A 20 10.63 2.02 -0.59
C PHE A 20 9.55 0.96 -0.29
N GLY A 21 8.31 1.20 -0.72
CA GLY A 21 7.24 0.22 -0.58
C GLY A 21 7.51 -1.10 -1.29
N SER A 22 8.09 -1.05 -2.49
CA SER A 22 8.42 -2.26 -3.26
C SER A 22 9.55 -3.07 -2.63
N VAL A 23 10.55 -2.42 -2.03
CA VAL A 23 11.63 -3.10 -1.30
C VAL A 23 11.08 -3.84 -0.07
N LEU A 24 10.20 -3.21 0.71
CA LEU A 24 9.57 -3.86 1.86
C LEU A 24 8.73 -5.09 1.44
N MET A 25 7.97 -4.96 0.36
CA MET A 25 7.21 -6.09 -0.20
C MET A 25 8.15 -7.21 -0.67
N LEU A 26 9.26 -6.88 -1.33
CA LEU A 26 10.23 -7.86 -1.79
C LEU A 26 10.84 -8.64 -0.62
N ILE A 27 11.24 -7.95 0.44
CA ILE A 27 11.77 -8.60 1.66
C ILE A 27 10.76 -9.57 2.25
N ALA A 28 9.50 -9.15 2.35
CA ALA A 28 8.43 -9.98 2.88
C ALA A 28 8.15 -11.22 1.99
N LEU A 29 8.13 -11.06 0.67
CA LEU A 29 7.94 -12.16 -0.28
C LEU A 29 9.12 -13.13 -0.27
N LEU A 30 10.35 -12.64 -0.16
CA LEU A 30 11.53 -13.51 -0.01
C LEU A 30 11.50 -14.28 1.31
N ALA A 31 11.08 -13.65 2.40
CA ALA A 31 10.90 -14.33 3.68
C ALA A 31 9.88 -15.47 3.58
N LEU A 32 8.74 -15.24 2.95
CA LEU A 32 7.74 -16.27 2.65
C LEU A 32 8.30 -17.38 1.76
N TYR A 33 9.03 -17.02 0.70
CA TYR A 33 9.64 -17.99 -0.20
C TYR A 33 10.56 -18.97 0.54
N PHE A 34 11.45 -18.46 1.40
CA PHE A 34 12.36 -19.32 2.15
C PHE A 34 11.65 -20.13 3.22
N ALA A 35 10.63 -19.59 3.87
CA ALA A 35 9.83 -20.30 4.88
C ALA A 35 8.98 -21.41 4.26
N CYS A 36 8.36 -21.18 3.11
CA CYS A 36 7.43 -22.13 2.47
C CYS A 36 8.09 -23.22 1.60
N GLY A 37 9.41 -23.42 1.73
CA GLY A 37 10.12 -24.48 1.00
C GLY A 37 10.54 -24.10 -0.42
N LYS A 38 10.93 -22.83 -0.61
CA LYS A 38 11.49 -22.27 -1.85
C LYS A 38 10.56 -22.36 -3.07
N THR A 39 9.27 -22.14 -2.85
CA THR A 39 8.27 -22.10 -3.92
C THR A 39 7.62 -20.72 -4.00
N PHE A 40 7.26 -20.29 -5.22
CA PHE A 40 6.41 -19.13 -5.47
C PHE A 40 4.96 -19.52 -5.83
N ASP A 41 4.62 -20.80 -5.73
CA ASP A 41 3.24 -21.23 -5.91
C ASP A 41 2.36 -20.67 -4.79
N MET A 42 1.42 -19.83 -5.17
CA MET A 42 0.57 -19.09 -4.25
C MET A 42 -0.32 -19.99 -3.42
N LEU A 43 -0.81 -21.09 -4.01
CA LEU A 43 -1.66 -22.05 -3.32
C LEU A 43 -0.87 -22.81 -2.25
N LEU A 44 0.33 -23.29 -2.60
CA LEU A 44 1.22 -23.95 -1.66
C LEU A 44 1.70 -23.01 -0.54
N MET A 45 1.91 -21.73 -0.86
CA MET A 45 2.27 -20.73 0.15
C MET A 45 1.12 -20.46 1.11
N MET A 46 -0.13 -20.42 0.66
CA MET A 46 -1.31 -20.27 1.52
C MET A 46 -1.46 -21.42 2.52
N GLU A 47 -1.19 -22.65 2.08
CA GLU A 47 -1.27 -23.82 2.94
C GLU A 47 -0.11 -23.89 3.95
N ARG A 48 1.10 -23.55 3.52
CA ARG A 48 2.32 -23.75 4.32
C ARG A 48 2.68 -22.57 5.21
N ALA A 49 2.38 -21.34 4.82
CA ALA A 49 2.82 -20.14 5.54
C ALA A 49 2.39 -20.11 7.01
N PRO A 50 1.15 -20.45 7.40
CA PRO A 50 0.75 -20.47 8.80
C PRO A 50 1.59 -21.43 9.65
N PHE A 51 1.85 -22.62 9.13
CA PHE A 51 2.62 -23.66 9.85
C PHE A 51 4.13 -23.41 9.82
N ALA A 52 4.67 -22.97 8.69
CA ALA A 52 6.10 -22.75 8.52
C ALA A 52 6.65 -21.59 9.36
N LEU A 53 5.81 -20.63 9.69
CA LEU A 53 6.17 -19.44 10.47
C LEU A 53 5.69 -19.50 11.93
N ASP A 54 5.00 -20.58 12.30
CA ASP A 54 4.54 -20.76 13.67
C ASP A 54 5.72 -20.94 14.62
N GLY A 55 5.70 -20.22 15.75
CA GLY A 55 6.78 -20.24 16.73
C GLY A 55 8.06 -19.45 16.35
N VAL A 56 8.19 -18.96 15.11
CA VAL A 56 9.33 -18.13 14.71
C VAL A 56 9.13 -16.71 15.20
N VAL A 57 10.08 -16.20 15.96
CA VAL A 57 10.02 -14.84 16.53
C VAL A 57 11.12 -13.96 15.92
N TRP A 58 10.72 -12.82 15.32
CA TRP A 58 11.62 -11.78 14.82
C TRP A 58 11.35 -10.47 15.57
N TRP A 59 12.39 -9.87 16.14
CA TRP A 59 12.30 -8.62 16.92
C TRP A 59 11.23 -8.64 18.02
N GLY A 60 11.03 -9.79 18.68
CA GLY A 60 10.05 -9.94 19.76
C GLY A 60 8.59 -10.10 19.32
N MET A 61 8.34 -10.19 18.02
CA MET A 61 7.02 -10.47 17.45
C MET A 61 7.06 -11.74 16.60
N SER A 62 5.91 -12.41 16.46
CA SER A 62 5.77 -13.54 15.54
C SER A 62 6.15 -13.14 14.12
N ALA A 63 6.93 -13.97 13.43
CA ALA A 63 7.38 -13.72 12.06
C ALA A 63 6.20 -13.48 11.10
N ILE A 64 5.07 -14.16 11.29
CA ILE A 64 3.83 -13.94 10.54
C ILE A 64 3.38 -12.48 10.61
N LYS A 65 3.38 -11.89 11.80
CA LYS A 65 2.97 -10.49 12.01
C LYS A 65 3.94 -9.51 11.35
N VAL A 66 5.24 -9.77 11.46
CA VAL A 66 6.27 -8.92 10.83
C VAL A 66 6.15 -8.94 9.32
N ILE A 67 6.02 -10.13 8.70
CA ILE A 67 5.84 -10.27 7.26
C ILE A 67 4.56 -9.57 6.80
N TRP A 68 3.47 -9.76 7.55
CA TRP A 68 2.20 -9.10 7.25
C TRP A 68 2.31 -7.58 7.26
N VAL A 69 2.97 -7.00 8.28
CA VAL A 69 3.18 -5.54 8.39
C VAL A 69 4.05 -5.02 7.24
N LEU A 70 5.12 -5.72 6.86
CA LEU A 70 5.97 -5.33 5.74
C LEU A 70 5.19 -5.30 4.41
N LEU A 71 4.38 -6.33 4.14
CA LEU A 71 3.48 -6.37 2.98
C LEU A 71 2.46 -5.25 3.05
N PHE A 72 1.84 -5.04 4.23
CA PHE A 72 0.85 -3.99 4.44
C PHE A 72 1.41 -2.60 4.16
N ILE A 73 2.59 -2.26 4.68
CA ILE A 73 3.23 -0.96 4.43
C ILE A 73 3.51 -0.79 2.93
N GLY A 74 4.00 -1.83 2.27
CA GLY A 74 4.25 -1.78 0.82
C GLY A 74 2.99 -1.51 0.00
N PHE A 75 1.87 -2.14 0.34
CA PHE A 75 0.58 -1.87 -0.30
C PHE A 75 -0.03 -0.53 0.16
N ALA A 76 0.11 -0.15 1.44
CA ALA A 76 -0.39 1.11 1.99
C ALA A 76 0.25 2.34 1.33
N ILE A 77 1.49 2.24 0.87
CA ILE A 77 2.14 3.28 0.06
C ILE A 77 1.48 3.38 -1.31
N LYS A 78 1.12 2.27 -1.94
CA LYS A 78 0.45 2.25 -3.25
C LYS A 78 -1.01 2.70 -3.17
N VAL A 79 -1.72 2.33 -2.10
CA VAL A 79 -3.15 2.68 -1.84
C VAL A 79 -3.32 4.09 -1.27
N PRO A 80 -2.31 4.88 -1.13
CA PRO A 80 -2.03 6.04 -0.30
C PRO A 80 -2.82 6.11 1.02
N VAL A 81 -2.53 5.14 1.90
CA VAL A 81 -3.05 5.16 3.27
C VAL A 81 -2.29 6.20 4.11
N PHE A 82 -2.97 6.90 5.01
CA PHE A 82 -2.31 7.78 5.97
C PHE A 82 -1.27 7.00 6.81
N PRO A 83 -0.03 7.50 6.98
CA PRO A 83 0.53 8.81 6.59
C PRO A 83 1.21 8.84 5.20
N PHE A 84 1.19 7.75 4.44
CA PHE A 84 1.95 7.59 3.18
C PHE A 84 1.25 8.19 1.94
N HIS A 85 0.20 8.99 2.11
CA HIS A 85 -0.64 9.53 1.03
C HIS A 85 -0.08 10.75 0.31
N THR A 86 0.95 11.42 0.85
CA THR A 86 1.39 12.77 0.41
C THR A 86 1.98 12.82 -1.00
N TRP A 87 2.33 11.70 -1.60
CA TRP A 87 2.84 11.64 -2.97
C TRP A 87 1.73 11.76 -4.02
N LEU A 88 0.51 11.27 -3.70
CA LEU A 88 -0.58 11.16 -4.67
C LEU A 88 -1.08 12.51 -5.19
N PRO A 89 -1.40 13.53 -4.34
CA PRO A 89 -1.86 14.81 -4.83
C PRO A 89 -0.84 15.53 -5.73
N LEU A 90 0.44 15.41 -5.39
CA LEU A 90 1.52 15.99 -6.19
C LEU A 90 1.65 15.29 -7.55
N ALA A 91 1.65 13.95 -7.54
CA ALA A 91 1.74 13.17 -8.77
C ALA A 91 0.58 13.48 -9.73
N HIS A 92 -0.67 13.58 -9.22
CA HIS A 92 -1.84 13.86 -10.05
C HIS A 92 -1.85 15.26 -10.63
N VAL A 93 -1.40 16.28 -9.88
CA VAL A 93 -1.42 17.67 -10.34
C VAL A 93 -0.40 17.92 -11.44
N GLU A 94 0.81 17.38 -11.25
CA GLU A 94 1.92 17.61 -12.16
C GLU A 94 1.90 16.70 -13.40
N ALA A 95 1.21 15.55 -13.31
CA ALA A 95 1.10 14.61 -14.41
C ALA A 95 0.13 15.09 -15.52
N PRO A 96 0.40 14.75 -16.81
CA PRO A 96 -0.59 14.86 -17.85
C PRO A 96 -1.85 14.04 -17.56
N THR A 97 -3.00 14.48 -18.04
CA THR A 97 -4.30 13.87 -17.72
C THR A 97 -4.36 12.38 -18.04
N ALA A 98 -3.78 11.94 -19.16
CA ALA A 98 -3.75 10.53 -19.55
C ALA A 98 -3.01 9.65 -18.51
N ILE A 99 -1.88 10.11 -17.97
CA ILE A 99 -1.12 9.41 -16.94
C ILE A 99 -1.89 9.40 -15.61
N SER A 100 -2.53 10.52 -15.25
CA SER A 100 -3.38 10.60 -14.06
C SER A 100 -4.53 9.58 -14.08
N VAL A 101 -5.14 9.34 -15.24
CA VAL A 101 -6.21 8.34 -15.39
C VAL A 101 -5.70 6.93 -15.12
N VAL A 102 -4.54 6.56 -15.68
CA VAL A 102 -3.93 5.25 -15.44
C VAL A 102 -3.52 5.09 -13.97
N LEU A 103 -2.95 6.14 -13.37
CA LEU A 103 -2.54 6.15 -11.97
C LEU A 103 -3.74 5.91 -11.04
N ALA A 104 -4.83 6.65 -11.22
CA ALA A 104 -6.04 6.52 -10.41
C ALA A 104 -6.84 5.24 -10.73
N GLY A 105 -6.93 4.87 -12.01
CA GLY A 105 -7.74 3.74 -12.46
C GLY A 105 -7.13 2.38 -12.16
N ILE A 106 -5.82 2.22 -12.30
CA ILE A 106 -5.14 0.93 -12.22
C ILE A 106 -4.26 0.83 -10.99
N LEU A 107 -3.30 1.76 -10.82
CA LEU A 107 -2.24 1.60 -9.81
C LEU A 107 -2.78 1.55 -8.38
N LEU A 108 -3.72 2.41 -8.03
CA LEU A 108 -4.34 2.41 -6.70
C LEU A 108 -5.12 1.11 -6.45
N LYS A 109 -5.88 0.63 -7.44
CA LYS A 109 -6.68 -0.60 -7.33
C LYS A 109 -5.83 -1.85 -7.23
N LEU A 110 -4.68 -1.89 -7.90
CA LEU A 110 -3.72 -2.99 -7.75
C LEU A 110 -3.18 -3.10 -6.32
N GLY A 111 -3.02 -1.97 -5.60
CA GLY A 111 -2.64 -1.99 -4.20
C GLY A 111 -3.71 -2.65 -3.31
N VAL A 112 -4.98 -2.28 -3.49
CA VAL A 112 -6.11 -2.89 -2.76
C VAL A 112 -6.26 -4.37 -3.13
N TYR A 113 -6.18 -4.69 -4.42
CA TYR A 113 -6.22 -6.08 -4.88
C TYR A 113 -5.11 -6.93 -4.24
N GLY A 114 -3.89 -6.39 -4.17
CA GLY A 114 -2.76 -7.05 -3.52
C GLY A 114 -2.99 -7.27 -2.03
N MET A 115 -3.55 -6.30 -1.30
CA MET A 115 -3.94 -6.48 0.10
C MET A 115 -4.93 -7.63 0.28
N LEU A 116 -6.00 -7.65 -0.52
CA LEU A 116 -7.02 -8.70 -0.44
C LEU A 116 -6.46 -10.06 -0.84
N ARG A 117 -5.71 -10.12 -1.95
CA ARG A 117 -5.23 -11.37 -2.52
C ARG A 117 -4.03 -11.97 -1.78
N ILE A 118 -3.18 -11.17 -1.18
CA ILE A 118 -1.95 -11.62 -0.50
C ILE A 118 -2.11 -11.54 1.01
N ASN A 119 -2.31 -10.34 1.58
CA ASN A 119 -2.34 -10.20 3.03
C ASN A 119 -3.47 -10.98 3.70
N TYR A 120 -4.69 -10.90 3.14
CA TYR A 120 -5.86 -11.56 3.73
C TYR A 120 -5.84 -13.08 3.54
N THR A 121 -5.40 -13.56 2.39
CA THR A 121 -5.48 -14.98 2.08
C THR A 121 -4.30 -15.79 2.56
N MET A 122 -3.09 -15.21 2.57
CA MET A 122 -1.87 -15.94 2.98
C MET A 122 -1.64 -15.94 4.48
N LEU A 123 -2.04 -14.88 5.20
CA LEU A 123 -1.69 -14.68 6.60
C LEU A 123 -2.94 -14.31 7.45
N PRO A 124 -3.96 -15.18 7.55
CA PRO A 124 -5.23 -14.87 8.21
C PRO A 124 -5.08 -14.51 9.70
N ASP A 125 -4.18 -15.16 10.42
CA ASP A 125 -3.95 -14.89 11.85
C ASP A 125 -3.44 -13.46 12.10
N ALA A 126 -2.55 -12.97 11.24
CA ALA A 126 -2.07 -11.59 11.34
C ALA A 126 -3.15 -10.58 10.98
N VAL A 127 -4.09 -10.91 10.11
CA VAL A 127 -5.25 -10.07 9.77
C VAL A 127 -6.11 -9.81 11.01
N TRP A 128 -6.48 -10.84 11.74
CA TRP A 128 -7.27 -10.70 12.97
C TRP A 128 -6.56 -9.84 14.01
N TRP A 129 -5.26 -10.03 14.17
CA TRP A 129 -4.46 -9.21 15.07
C TRP A 129 -4.45 -7.73 14.70
N PHE A 130 -4.41 -7.41 13.40
CA PHE A 130 -4.29 -6.03 12.91
C PHE A 130 -5.64 -5.41 12.53
N ALA A 131 -6.74 -6.15 12.57
CA ALA A 131 -8.06 -5.72 12.09
C ALA A 131 -8.54 -4.39 12.71
N GLY A 132 -8.37 -4.22 14.02
CA GLY A 132 -8.73 -2.98 14.71
C GLY A 132 -7.91 -1.77 14.23
N ALA A 133 -6.60 -1.91 14.13
CA ALA A 133 -5.73 -0.86 13.63
C ALA A 133 -6.01 -0.54 12.16
N PHE A 134 -6.29 -1.55 11.35
CA PHE A 134 -6.66 -1.39 9.93
C PHE A 134 -7.95 -0.58 9.77
N ALA A 135 -8.98 -0.88 10.56
CA ALA A 135 -10.25 -0.15 10.56
C ALA A 135 -10.05 1.32 10.96
N VAL A 136 -9.24 1.58 11.99
CA VAL A 136 -8.92 2.95 12.44
C VAL A 136 -8.16 3.72 11.35
N LEU A 137 -7.17 3.10 10.70
CA LEU A 137 -6.42 3.71 9.60
C LEU A 137 -7.34 4.03 8.41
N GLY A 138 -8.27 3.13 8.07
CA GLY A 138 -9.28 3.36 7.04
C GLY A 138 -10.17 4.55 7.38
N MET A 139 -10.68 4.62 8.61
CA MET A 139 -11.50 5.74 9.08
C MET A 139 -10.74 7.08 9.03
N ILE A 140 -9.50 7.11 9.50
CA ILE A 140 -8.64 8.29 9.41
C ILE A 140 -8.47 8.72 7.95
N ASN A 141 -8.23 7.76 7.05
CA ASN A 141 -8.02 8.05 5.63
C ASN A 141 -9.27 8.64 4.97
N VAL A 142 -10.46 8.13 5.32
CA VAL A 142 -11.76 8.66 4.86
C VAL A 142 -11.95 10.10 5.31
N LEU A 143 -11.85 10.34 6.62
CA LEU A 143 -12.11 11.66 7.21
C LEU A 143 -11.06 12.69 6.76
N TRP A 144 -9.79 12.34 6.86
CA TRP A 144 -8.69 13.21 6.47
C TRP A 144 -8.72 13.55 4.98
N GLY A 145 -8.91 12.53 4.12
CA GLY A 145 -9.02 12.71 2.68
C GLY A 145 -10.19 13.63 2.29
N ALA A 146 -11.36 13.44 2.91
CA ALA A 146 -12.54 14.26 2.66
C ALA A 146 -12.33 15.72 3.10
N MET A 147 -11.81 15.96 4.31
CA MET A 147 -11.53 17.30 4.81
C MET A 147 -10.50 18.03 3.96
N CYS A 148 -9.43 17.33 3.58
CA CYS A 148 -8.43 17.89 2.68
C CYS A 148 -8.99 18.21 1.29
N ALA A 149 -9.89 17.38 0.76
CA ALA A 149 -10.55 17.64 -0.53
C ALA A 149 -11.41 18.89 -0.49
N LEU A 150 -12.19 19.09 0.56
CA LEU A 150 -13.02 20.28 0.74
C LEU A 150 -12.21 21.58 0.88
N ALA A 151 -11.02 21.51 1.44
CA ALA A 151 -10.14 22.66 1.61
C ALA A 151 -9.36 23.07 0.33
N GLN A 152 -9.41 22.26 -0.74
CA GLN A 152 -8.65 22.55 -1.98
C GLN A 152 -9.36 23.57 -2.86
N LYS A 153 -8.54 24.46 -3.45
CA LYS A 153 -8.99 25.43 -4.48
C LYS A 153 -8.81 24.88 -5.90
N ASP A 154 -7.84 23.99 -6.10
CA ASP A 154 -7.52 23.34 -7.36
C ASP A 154 -8.37 22.09 -7.59
N LEU A 155 -9.07 22.00 -8.71
CA LEU A 155 -9.91 20.86 -9.07
C LEU A 155 -9.13 19.54 -9.11
N LYS A 156 -7.92 19.52 -9.69
CA LYS A 156 -7.07 18.33 -9.73
C LYS A 156 -6.65 17.85 -8.33
N LYS A 157 -6.30 18.78 -7.44
CA LYS A 157 -5.97 18.45 -6.04
C LYS A 157 -7.20 17.93 -5.30
N MET A 158 -8.35 18.55 -5.49
CA MET A 158 -9.61 18.13 -4.87
C MET A 158 -9.95 16.68 -5.26
N VAL A 159 -9.90 16.34 -6.54
CA VAL A 159 -10.16 14.98 -7.04
C VAL A 159 -9.12 13.97 -6.51
N ALA A 160 -7.84 14.37 -6.41
CA ALA A 160 -6.80 13.52 -5.85
C ALA A 160 -7.05 13.19 -4.37
N TYR A 161 -7.41 14.17 -3.54
CA TYR A 161 -7.77 13.94 -2.13
C TYR A 161 -9.09 13.16 -1.97
N SER A 162 -10.06 13.38 -2.84
CA SER A 162 -11.27 12.56 -2.92
C SER A 162 -10.92 11.09 -3.18
N SER A 163 -9.96 10.82 -4.06
CA SER A 163 -9.49 9.45 -4.32
C SER A 163 -8.87 8.81 -3.08
N ILE A 164 -8.13 9.57 -2.25
CA ILE A 164 -7.58 9.08 -0.97
C ILE A 164 -8.71 8.71 -0.01
N SER A 165 -9.75 9.54 0.09
CA SER A 165 -10.93 9.25 0.92
C SER A 165 -11.64 7.98 0.46
N HIS A 166 -11.87 7.81 -0.84
CA HIS A 166 -12.50 6.61 -1.39
C HIS A 166 -11.67 5.33 -1.18
N MET A 167 -10.34 5.42 -1.17
CA MET A 167 -9.49 4.27 -0.85
C MET A 167 -9.58 3.87 0.62
N GLY A 168 -9.82 4.82 1.53
CA GLY A 168 -10.06 4.55 2.95
C GLY A 168 -11.33 3.77 3.22
#